data_25584237bcc4740d20d2ec943b7bd1c5
#
_entry.id   25584237bcc4740d20d2ec943b7bd1c5
#
_cell.length_a   1.000
_cell.length_b   1.000
_cell.length_c   1.000
_cell.angle_alpha   90.00
_cell.angle_beta   90.00
_cell.angle_gamma   90.00
#
_symmetry.space_group_name_H-M   'P 1'
#
loop_
_entity.id
_entity.type
_entity.pdbx_description
1 polymer ?
#
loop_
_entity_poly.entity_id
_entity_poly.type
_entity_poly.pdbx_seq_one_letter_code
_entity_poly.pdbx_strand_id
1 'polypeptide(L)'
;MEFEYSDKVQQMRKRLLAFMEEHIYPNEEAFHHEVDENRRRGNAWVPTTVVESLKPKAREAGLWNLFLPRSTRVPEGLNNLEYAPLCEIMGRVHFAPEVFNCSAPDTGNMETLERYASEAIKREWLDPLLRGEIRSAFAMTEPDVASSDATNIQCRIERQGDHYVINGRKWWTSGAGDPRCKVLILMGKTNPDAGRHEQQSMIVVPRDTAGITVKRALNVFGYDDAPHGH
;
A
#
# COMPACT_ATOMS: atom_id res chain seq x y z
N MET A 1 24.03 -22.51 -10.25
CA MET A 1 22.94 -21.62 -9.77
C MET A 1 21.80 -22.56 -9.43
N GLU A 2 21.46 -22.69 -8.15
CA GLU A 2 20.34 -23.52 -7.72
C GLU A 2 19.04 -22.70 -7.85
N PHE A 3 18.07 -23.27 -8.55
CA PHE A 3 16.74 -22.67 -8.73
C PHE A 3 15.68 -23.27 -7.79
N GLU A 4 16.13 -24.13 -6.88
CA GLU A 4 15.23 -24.73 -5.91
C GLU A 4 14.92 -23.78 -4.76
N TYR A 5 13.69 -23.81 -4.31
CA TYR A 5 13.27 -23.05 -3.13
C TYR A 5 13.79 -23.71 -1.87
N SER A 6 14.20 -22.90 -0.89
CA SER A 6 14.55 -23.42 0.44
C SER A 6 13.36 -24.14 1.10
N ASP A 7 13.64 -25.04 2.03
CA ASP A 7 12.60 -25.76 2.77
C ASP A 7 11.60 -24.80 3.45
N LYS A 8 12.08 -23.68 3.99
CA LYS A 8 11.25 -22.62 4.56
C LYS A 8 10.23 -22.11 3.53
N VAL A 9 10.70 -21.77 2.34
CA VAL A 9 9.84 -21.25 1.26
C VAL A 9 8.88 -22.32 0.75
N GLN A 10 9.33 -23.56 0.60
CA GLN A 10 8.45 -24.67 0.20
C GLN A 10 7.31 -24.88 1.20
N GLN A 11 7.61 -24.87 2.50
CA GLN A 11 6.58 -24.98 3.55
C GLN A 11 5.61 -23.79 3.53
N MET A 12 6.10 -22.57 3.37
CA MET A 12 5.26 -21.39 3.29
C MET A 12 4.37 -21.42 2.04
N ARG A 13 4.91 -21.80 0.88
CA ARG A 13 4.13 -22.00 -0.35
C ARG A 13 3.01 -23.02 -0.17
N LYS A 14 3.32 -24.15 0.47
CA LYS A 14 2.30 -25.19 0.75
C LYS A 14 1.16 -24.65 1.63
N ARG A 15 1.48 -23.91 2.70
CA ARG A 15 0.47 -23.29 3.57
C ARG A 15 -0.34 -22.24 2.83
N LEU A 16 0.32 -21.39 2.06
CA LEU A 16 -0.34 -20.35 1.29
C LEU A 16 -1.26 -20.94 0.22
N LEU A 17 -0.83 -21.94 -0.52
CA LEU A 17 -1.67 -22.65 -1.50
C LEU A 17 -2.89 -23.28 -0.84
N ALA A 18 -2.72 -23.97 0.30
CA ALA A 18 -3.85 -24.52 1.04
C ALA A 18 -4.86 -23.44 1.46
N PHE A 19 -4.37 -22.28 1.92
CA PHE A 19 -5.23 -21.15 2.27
C PHE A 19 -5.96 -20.58 1.04
N MET A 20 -5.27 -20.47 -0.10
CA MET A 20 -5.89 -20.01 -1.35
C MET A 20 -7.04 -20.95 -1.78
N GLU A 21 -6.81 -22.27 -1.75
CA GLU A 21 -7.82 -23.28 -2.10
C GLU A 21 -9.01 -23.27 -1.15
N GLU A 22 -8.76 -23.15 0.16
CA GLU A 22 -9.81 -23.26 1.17
C GLU A 22 -10.62 -21.94 1.33
N HIS A 23 -9.95 -20.81 1.20
CA HIS A 23 -10.52 -19.54 1.64
C HIS A 23 -10.58 -18.45 0.54
N ILE A 24 -9.69 -18.46 -0.44
CA ILE A 24 -9.65 -17.39 -1.44
C ILE A 24 -10.49 -17.74 -2.67
N TYR A 25 -10.14 -18.81 -3.36
CA TYR A 25 -10.84 -19.18 -4.60
C TYR A 25 -12.37 -19.38 -4.42
N PRO A 26 -12.86 -20.00 -3.33
CA PRO A 26 -14.30 -20.13 -3.13
C PRO A 26 -15.03 -18.80 -2.90
N ASN A 27 -14.32 -17.73 -2.59
CA ASN A 27 -14.91 -16.43 -2.28
C ASN A 27 -14.78 -15.39 -3.43
N GLU A 28 -14.25 -15.76 -4.60
CA GLU A 28 -14.09 -14.83 -5.73
C GLU A 28 -15.42 -14.27 -6.21
N GLU A 29 -16.43 -15.13 -6.40
CA GLU A 29 -17.76 -14.69 -6.83
C GLU A 29 -18.43 -13.78 -5.80
N ALA A 30 -18.34 -14.12 -4.53
CA ALA A 30 -18.89 -13.32 -3.43
C ALA A 30 -18.23 -11.94 -3.35
N PHE A 31 -16.90 -11.88 -3.53
CA PHE A 31 -16.16 -10.62 -3.58
C PHE A 31 -16.66 -9.72 -4.71
N HIS A 32 -16.74 -10.26 -5.93
CA HIS A 32 -17.21 -9.48 -7.08
C HIS A 32 -18.65 -9.01 -6.92
N HIS A 33 -19.52 -9.85 -6.34
CA HIS A 33 -20.89 -9.47 -6.05
C HIS A 33 -20.97 -8.31 -5.04
N GLU A 34 -20.19 -8.33 -3.95
CA GLU A 34 -20.13 -7.23 -2.98
C GLU A 34 -19.61 -5.92 -3.61
N VAL A 35 -18.56 -5.99 -4.44
CA VAL A 35 -18.04 -4.81 -5.16
C VAL A 35 -19.11 -4.22 -6.07
N ASP A 36 -19.84 -5.06 -6.82
CA ASP A 36 -20.92 -4.61 -7.70
C ASP A 36 -22.09 -4.02 -6.93
N GLU A 37 -22.42 -4.55 -5.77
CA GLU A 37 -23.42 -3.95 -4.89
C GLU A 37 -22.99 -2.59 -4.35
N ASN A 38 -21.75 -2.48 -3.89
CA ASN A 38 -21.17 -1.23 -3.41
C ASN A 38 -21.18 -0.17 -4.52
N ARG A 39 -20.83 -0.55 -5.75
CA ARG A 39 -20.88 0.32 -6.93
C ARG A 39 -22.31 0.80 -7.21
N ARG A 40 -23.30 -0.10 -7.18
CA ARG A 40 -24.72 0.26 -7.36
C ARG A 40 -25.24 1.22 -6.28
N ARG A 41 -24.67 1.16 -5.08
CA ARG A 41 -24.96 2.09 -3.97
C ARG A 41 -24.18 3.41 -4.06
N GLY A 42 -23.37 3.59 -5.11
CA GLY A 42 -22.59 4.81 -5.34
C GLY A 42 -21.27 4.90 -4.56
N ASN A 43 -20.81 3.81 -3.98
CA ASN A 43 -19.54 3.77 -3.25
C ASN A 43 -18.80 2.43 -3.47
N ALA A 44 -18.04 2.36 -4.55
CA ALA A 44 -17.27 1.17 -4.93
C ALA A 44 -16.13 0.83 -3.95
N TRP A 45 -15.74 1.76 -3.07
CA TRP A 45 -14.56 1.60 -2.21
C TRP A 45 -14.87 1.21 -0.77
N VAL A 46 -16.10 0.86 -0.49
CA VAL A 46 -16.45 0.26 0.81
C VAL A 46 -15.70 -1.07 0.93
N PRO A 47 -14.97 -1.31 2.04
CA PRO A 47 -14.34 -2.60 2.28
C PRO A 47 -15.34 -3.74 2.19
N THR A 48 -14.98 -4.81 1.47
CA THR A 48 -15.85 -5.97 1.34
C THR A 48 -15.82 -6.82 2.62
N THR A 49 -16.96 -7.37 3.00
CA THR A 49 -17.05 -8.26 4.17
C THR A 49 -16.26 -9.55 3.95
N VAL A 50 -16.17 -10.01 2.70
CA VAL A 50 -15.34 -11.15 2.30
C VAL A 50 -13.91 -10.93 2.73
N VAL A 51 -13.26 -9.84 2.27
CA VAL A 51 -11.85 -9.56 2.59
C VAL A 51 -11.65 -9.39 4.09
N GLU A 52 -12.51 -8.59 4.75
CA GLU A 52 -12.38 -8.33 6.18
C GLU A 52 -12.53 -9.60 7.04
N SER A 53 -13.38 -10.53 6.63
CA SER A 53 -13.57 -11.81 7.34
C SER A 53 -12.41 -12.78 7.19
N LEU A 54 -11.64 -12.67 6.10
CA LEU A 54 -10.50 -13.54 5.81
C LEU A 54 -9.20 -13.09 6.48
N LYS A 55 -9.04 -11.79 6.76
CA LYS A 55 -7.84 -11.24 7.43
C LYS A 55 -7.50 -11.91 8.77
N PRO A 56 -8.43 -12.14 9.71
CA PRO A 56 -8.15 -12.87 10.93
C PRO A 56 -7.62 -14.29 10.69
N LYS A 57 -8.23 -14.99 9.72
CA LYS A 57 -7.80 -16.36 9.36
C LYS A 57 -6.38 -16.37 8.79
N ALA A 58 -6.03 -15.39 7.95
CA ALA A 58 -4.68 -15.26 7.42
C ALA A 58 -3.64 -15.01 8.53
N ARG A 59 -3.98 -14.20 9.53
CA ARG A 59 -3.13 -13.98 10.73
C ARG A 59 -2.95 -15.26 11.53
N GLU A 60 -4.02 -15.98 11.82
CA GLU A 60 -3.99 -17.24 12.56
C GLU A 60 -3.15 -18.30 11.82
N ALA A 61 -3.24 -18.33 10.49
CA ALA A 61 -2.41 -19.20 9.65
C ALA A 61 -0.94 -18.76 9.55
N GLY A 62 -0.53 -17.64 10.16
CA GLY A 62 0.82 -17.09 10.06
C GLY A 62 1.20 -16.61 8.65
N LEU A 63 0.20 -16.14 7.89
CA LEU A 63 0.33 -15.63 6.53
C LEU A 63 0.08 -14.11 6.46
N TRP A 64 0.64 -13.37 7.40
CA TRP A 64 0.41 -11.92 7.53
C TRP A 64 1.71 -11.13 7.39
N ASN A 65 1.70 -10.01 6.67
CA ASN A 65 2.86 -9.15 6.45
C ASN A 65 4.08 -9.86 5.82
N LEU A 66 3.86 -10.83 4.96
CA LEU A 66 4.93 -11.66 4.37
C LEU A 66 5.95 -10.87 3.55
N PHE A 67 5.59 -9.67 3.09
CA PHE A 67 6.44 -8.79 2.29
C PHE A 67 7.56 -8.14 3.10
N LEU A 68 7.38 -7.99 4.42
CA LEU A 68 8.29 -7.16 5.21
C LEU A 68 9.61 -7.90 5.48
N PRO A 69 10.75 -7.30 5.14
CA PRO A 69 12.05 -7.92 5.38
C PRO A 69 12.34 -8.00 6.88
N ARG A 70 13.30 -8.86 7.22
CA ARG A 70 13.73 -9.04 8.61
C ARG A 70 14.09 -7.71 9.26
N SER A 71 13.49 -7.45 10.41
CA SER A 71 13.71 -6.26 11.24
C SER A 71 13.49 -6.58 12.71
N THR A 72 13.67 -5.59 13.58
CA THR A 72 13.34 -5.75 15.01
C THR A 72 11.86 -6.01 15.24
N ARG A 73 10.99 -5.50 14.36
CA ARG A 73 9.52 -5.74 14.39
C ARG A 73 9.11 -7.05 13.76
N VAL A 74 9.90 -7.54 12.82
CA VAL A 74 9.62 -8.79 12.07
C VAL A 74 10.89 -9.64 12.03
N PRO A 75 11.25 -10.32 13.13
CA PRO A 75 12.48 -11.12 13.20
C PRO A 75 12.54 -12.24 12.16
N GLU A 76 11.38 -12.80 11.81
CA GLU A 76 11.21 -13.89 10.82
C GLU A 76 10.94 -13.38 9.40
N GLY A 77 11.18 -12.08 9.14
CA GLY A 77 10.97 -11.44 7.84
C GLY A 77 11.66 -12.18 6.69
N LEU A 78 11.07 -12.09 5.50
CA LEU A 78 11.56 -12.73 4.30
C LEU A 78 12.45 -11.79 3.49
N ASN A 79 13.44 -12.34 2.80
CA ASN A 79 14.11 -11.61 1.75
C ASN A 79 13.31 -11.68 0.43
N ASN A 80 13.72 -10.91 -0.59
CA ASN A 80 12.99 -10.84 -1.86
C ASN A 80 12.92 -12.18 -2.60
N LEU A 81 13.95 -13.03 -2.51
CA LEU A 81 13.96 -14.35 -3.13
C LEU A 81 12.98 -15.31 -2.43
N GLU A 82 12.83 -15.17 -1.12
CA GLU A 82 11.88 -15.96 -0.34
C GLU A 82 10.43 -15.48 -0.56
N TYR A 83 10.23 -14.15 -0.72
CA TYR A 83 8.90 -13.56 -0.88
C TYR A 83 8.35 -13.68 -2.31
N ALA A 84 9.19 -13.58 -3.34
CA ALA A 84 8.75 -13.59 -4.74
C ALA A 84 7.81 -14.75 -5.12
N PRO A 85 8.09 -16.03 -4.78
CA PRO A 85 7.18 -17.13 -5.09
C PRO A 85 5.86 -17.10 -4.32
N LEU A 86 5.78 -16.35 -3.21
CA LEU A 86 4.55 -16.14 -2.47
C LEU A 86 3.70 -15.05 -3.14
N CYS A 87 4.34 -13.99 -3.69
CA CYS A 87 3.65 -12.99 -4.51
C CYS A 87 2.96 -13.61 -5.72
N GLU A 88 3.63 -14.54 -6.41
CA GLU A 88 3.05 -15.27 -7.55
C GLU A 88 1.76 -16.00 -7.17
N ILE A 89 1.72 -16.62 -6.01
CA ILE A 89 0.54 -17.34 -5.52
C ILE A 89 -0.58 -16.35 -5.16
N MET A 90 -0.28 -15.31 -4.38
CA MET A 90 -1.26 -14.29 -3.98
C MET A 90 -1.81 -13.52 -5.19
N GLY A 91 -0.95 -13.25 -6.17
CA GLY A 91 -1.32 -12.50 -7.38
C GLY A 91 -2.27 -13.22 -8.34
N ARG A 92 -2.64 -14.48 -8.07
CA ARG A 92 -3.62 -15.22 -8.88
C ARG A 92 -5.04 -14.70 -8.71
N VAL A 93 -5.33 -14.06 -7.58
CA VAL A 93 -6.64 -13.48 -7.28
C VAL A 93 -6.47 -12.04 -6.84
N HIS A 94 -7.21 -11.13 -7.46
CA HIS A 94 -7.04 -9.69 -7.34
C HIS A 94 -7.08 -9.18 -5.88
N PHE A 95 -7.99 -9.68 -5.05
CA PHE A 95 -8.13 -9.24 -3.66
C PHE A 95 -7.23 -9.99 -2.67
N ALA A 96 -6.65 -11.12 -3.05
CA ALA A 96 -5.91 -11.98 -2.13
C ALA A 96 -4.73 -11.27 -1.44
N PRO A 97 -3.91 -10.44 -2.11
CA PRO A 97 -2.84 -9.73 -1.43
C PRO A 97 -3.31 -8.90 -0.23
N GLU A 98 -4.52 -8.31 -0.30
CA GLU A 98 -5.06 -7.54 0.82
C GLU A 98 -5.42 -8.42 2.03
N VAL A 99 -5.89 -9.64 1.80
CA VAL A 99 -6.20 -10.61 2.87
C VAL A 99 -4.97 -10.90 3.72
N PHE A 100 -3.78 -10.87 3.13
CA PHE A 100 -2.49 -11.12 3.78
C PHE A 100 -1.76 -9.84 4.24
N ASN A 101 -2.41 -8.68 4.13
CA ASN A 101 -1.79 -7.35 4.33
C ASN A 101 -0.53 -7.14 3.46
N CYS A 102 -0.55 -7.69 2.26
CA CYS A 102 0.54 -7.65 1.29
C CYS A 102 0.16 -6.86 0.02
N SER A 103 -0.85 -5.99 0.12
CA SER A 103 -1.34 -5.17 -1.00
C SER A 103 -0.55 -3.87 -1.14
N ALA A 104 -0.30 -3.46 -2.38
CA ALA A 104 0.20 -2.12 -2.67
C ALA A 104 -0.93 -1.06 -2.49
N PRO A 105 -0.61 0.19 -2.13
CA PRO A 105 0.72 0.76 -1.88
C PRO A 105 1.26 0.50 -0.46
N ASP A 106 0.48 -0.11 0.41
CA ASP A 106 0.81 -0.24 1.84
C ASP A 106 2.14 -0.98 2.06
N THR A 107 2.44 -2.01 1.27
CA THR A 107 3.70 -2.76 1.40
C THR A 107 4.92 -1.86 1.27
N GLY A 108 4.99 -1.06 0.21
CA GLY A 108 6.10 -0.12 -0.02
C GLY A 108 6.15 0.99 1.04
N ASN A 109 4.98 1.48 1.45
CA ASN A 109 4.88 2.51 2.48
C ASN A 109 5.33 1.98 3.85
N MET A 110 4.90 0.79 4.25
CA MET A 110 5.31 0.16 5.49
C MET A 110 6.81 -0.13 5.51
N GLU A 111 7.39 -0.63 4.41
CA GLU A 111 8.84 -0.85 4.31
C GLU A 111 9.62 0.47 4.40
N THR A 112 9.13 1.53 3.75
CA THR A 112 9.73 2.86 3.83
C THR A 112 9.70 3.40 5.26
N LEU A 113 8.57 3.29 5.94
CA LEU A 113 8.44 3.71 7.33
C LEU A 113 9.34 2.88 8.26
N GLU A 114 9.40 1.56 8.08
CA GLU A 114 10.27 0.71 8.90
C GLU A 114 11.75 1.08 8.77
N ARG A 115 12.21 1.41 7.56
CA ARG A 115 13.61 1.72 7.30
C ARG A 115 14.02 3.12 7.73
N TYR A 116 13.14 4.11 7.54
CA TYR A 116 13.56 5.52 7.55
C TYR A 116 12.80 6.40 8.54
N ALA A 117 11.64 5.99 9.05
CA ALA A 117 10.87 6.81 9.95
C ALA A 117 11.43 6.80 11.39
N SER A 118 11.17 7.88 12.12
CA SER A 118 11.44 7.94 13.57
C SER A 118 10.54 6.96 14.33
N GLU A 119 10.93 6.56 15.52
CA GLU A 119 10.13 5.67 16.36
C GLU A 119 8.76 6.26 16.74
N ALA A 120 8.65 7.57 16.80
CA ALA A 120 7.37 8.25 17.01
C ALA A 120 6.42 8.03 15.82
N ILE A 121 6.91 8.28 14.59
CA ILE A 121 6.17 8.06 13.35
C ILE A 121 5.82 6.58 13.16
N LYS A 122 6.73 5.66 13.50
CA LYS A 122 6.46 4.22 13.41
C LYS A 122 5.32 3.81 14.34
N ARG A 123 5.33 4.27 15.59
CA ARG A 123 4.23 3.98 16.52
C ARG A 123 2.90 4.55 16.07
N GLU A 124 2.92 5.76 15.51
CA GLU A 124 1.70 6.44 15.09
C GLU A 124 1.09 5.82 13.81
N TRP A 125 1.93 5.46 12.82
CA TRP A 125 1.46 5.08 11.49
C TRP A 125 1.82 3.65 11.07
N LEU A 126 3.06 3.20 11.31
CA LEU A 126 3.50 1.88 10.88
C LEU A 126 2.82 0.77 11.69
N ASP A 127 2.77 0.91 13.01
CA ASP A 127 2.19 -0.15 13.85
C ASP A 127 0.70 -0.43 13.52
N PRO A 128 -0.19 0.58 13.34
CA PRO A 128 -1.56 0.31 12.88
C PRO A 128 -1.64 -0.20 11.42
N LEU A 129 -0.72 0.21 10.53
CA LEU A 129 -0.62 -0.37 9.18
C LEU A 129 -0.25 -1.86 9.24
N LEU A 130 0.74 -2.23 10.04
CA LEU A 130 1.13 -3.64 10.24
C LEU A 130 0.01 -4.47 10.86
N ARG A 131 -0.84 -3.87 11.69
CA ARG A 131 -2.05 -4.53 12.18
C ARG A 131 -3.22 -4.51 11.20
N GLY A 132 -3.08 -3.85 10.04
CA GLY A 132 -4.14 -3.72 9.03
C GLY A 132 -5.38 -2.95 9.52
N GLU A 133 -5.21 -2.09 10.51
CA GLU A 133 -6.27 -1.23 11.06
C GLU A 133 -6.54 -0.01 10.19
N ILE A 134 -5.52 0.46 9.50
CA ILE A 134 -5.56 1.58 8.56
C ILE A 134 -4.90 1.20 7.24
N ARG A 135 -5.13 2.01 6.21
CA ARG A 135 -4.45 1.96 4.93
C ARG A 135 -3.68 3.25 4.69
N SER A 136 -2.83 3.23 3.67
CA SER A 136 -1.99 4.36 3.27
C SER A 136 -2.07 4.61 1.76
N ALA A 137 -1.49 5.73 1.33
CA ALA A 137 -1.29 6.01 -0.08
C ALA A 137 0.10 6.61 -0.31
N PHE A 138 0.62 6.45 -1.54
CA PHE A 138 1.87 7.06 -1.96
C PHE A 138 1.62 8.13 -3.03
N ALA A 139 1.79 9.39 -2.65
CA ALA A 139 1.51 10.55 -3.48
C ALA A 139 2.78 11.04 -4.19
N MET A 140 3.16 10.40 -5.29
CA MET A 140 4.33 10.73 -6.09
C MET A 140 3.95 11.38 -7.42
N THR A 141 3.15 10.68 -8.21
CA THR A 141 2.87 11.00 -9.62
C THR A 141 2.11 12.31 -9.77
N GLU A 142 2.45 13.11 -10.80
CA GLU A 142 1.85 14.39 -11.10
C GLU A 142 1.28 14.41 -12.52
N PRO A 143 0.13 15.09 -12.75
CA PRO A 143 -0.51 15.09 -14.06
C PRO A 143 0.23 15.91 -15.13
N ASP A 144 1.01 16.90 -14.72
CA ASP A 144 1.58 17.89 -15.62
C ASP A 144 3.02 17.57 -16.05
N VAL A 145 3.63 16.51 -15.48
CA VAL A 145 5.02 16.14 -15.76
C VAL A 145 5.19 14.62 -15.87
N ALA A 146 6.24 14.17 -16.58
CA ALA A 146 6.64 12.77 -16.63
C ALA A 146 7.28 12.35 -15.29
N SER A 147 6.46 12.13 -14.27
CA SER A 147 6.86 11.96 -12.88
C SER A 147 7.36 10.56 -12.52
N SER A 148 7.41 9.64 -13.48
CA SER A 148 8.19 8.40 -13.36
C SER A 148 9.70 8.68 -13.24
N ASP A 149 10.17 9.79 -13.82
CA ASP A 149 11.44 10.40 -13.43
C ASP A 149 11.17 11.38 -12.28
N ALA A 150 11.53 11.00 -11.05
CA ALA A 150 11.30 11.80 -9.85
C ALA A 150 11.95 13.20 -9.91
N THR A 151 12.95 13.40 -10.77
CA THR A 151 13.57 14.71 -10.96
C THR A 151 12.64 15.74 -11.62
N ASN A 152 11.58 15.29 -12.29
CA ASN A 152 10.57 16.14 -12.92
C ASN A 152 9.47 16.61 -11.96
N ILE A 153 9.38 16.06 -10.76
CA ILE A 153 8.35 16.43 -9.78
C ILE A 153 8.38 17.93 -9.50
N GLN A 154 7.21 18.56 -9.50
CA GLN A 154 7.04 20.01 -9.28
C GLN A 154 6.42 20.35 -7.92
N CYS A 155 5.76 19.38 -7.25
CA CYS A 155 5.20 19.60 -5.93
C CYS A 155 6.28 20.13 -4.97
N ARG A 156 5.97 21.25 -4.29
CA ARG A 156 6.91 21.93 -3.37
C ARG A 156 6.60 21.56 -1.93
N ILE A 157 7.67 21.38 -1.15
CA ILE A 157 7.63 21.21 0.29
C ILE A 157 8.53 22.30 0.88
N GLU A 158 7.96 23.30 1.49
CA GLU A 158 8.68 24.47 2.00
C GLU A 158 8.56 24.56 3.53
N ARG A 159 9.69 24.65 4.21
CA ARG A 159 9.67 24.85 5.67
C ARG A 159 9.34 26.29 6.02
N GLN A 160 8.32 26.47 6.86
CA GLN A 160 7.92 27.78 7.39
C GLN A 160 7.85 27.70 8.91
N GLY A 161 8.93 28.11 9.56
CA GLY A 161 9.07 28.00 11.02
C GLY A 161 9.13 26.54 11.50
N ASP A 162 8.12 26.14 12.23
CA ASP A 162 7.97 24.80 12.83
C ASP A 162 7.11 23.82 12.00
N HIS A 163 6.59 24.28 10.85
CA HIS A 163 5.75 23.46 9.97
C HIS A 163 6.25 23.47 8.53
N TYR A 164 5.67 22.59 7.71
CA TYR A 164 5.89 22.55 6.27
C TYR A 164 4.63 22.95 5.51
N VAL A 165 4.80 23.76 4.47
CA VAL A 165 3.75 24.10 3.51
C VAL A 165 3.98 23.29 2.24
N ILE A 166 2.96 22.54 1.83
CA ILE A 166 3.01 21.65 0.67
C ILE A 166 2.06 22.19 -0.39
N ASN A 167 2.59 22.42 -1.59
CA ASN A 167 1.80 22.88 -2.73
C ASN A 167 2.09 22.00 -3.95
N GLY A 168 1.04 21.39 -4.49
CA GLY A 168 1.15 20.55 -5.66
C GLY A 168 -0.12 19.77 -5.95
N ARG A 169 -0.11 19.01 -7.04
CA ARG A 169 -1.20 18.18 -7.49
C ARG A 169 -0.67 16.79 -7.83
N LYS A 170 -1.26 15.80 -7.23
CA LYS A 170 -0.90 14.39 -7.41
C LYS A 170 -2.07 13.64 -8.07
N TRP A 171 -1.77 12.63 -8.86
CA TRP A 171 -2.77 11.76 -9.46
C TRP A 171 -2.31 10.30 -9.43
N TRP A 172 -3.17 9.37 -9.78
CA TRP A 172 -2.90 7.94 -9.70
C TRP A 172 -2.39 7.52 -8.32
N THR A 173 -2.86 8.22 -7.29
CA THR A 173 -2.51 7.97 -5.90
C THR A 173 -3.38 6.84 -5.38
N SER A 174 -2.94 5.60 -5.61
CA SER A 174 -3.66 4.39 -5.19
C SER A 174 -3.88 4.40 -3.68
N GLY A 175 -5.08 4.08 -3.27
CA GLY A 175 -5.48 4.10 -1.87
C GLY A 175 -6.01 5.44 -1.36
N ALA A 176 -5.79 6.57 -2.05
CA ALA A 176 -6.19 7.89 -1.53
C ALA A 176 -7.72 8.05 -1.37
N GLY A 177 -8.52 7.32 -2.15
CA GLY A 177 -9.98 7.28 -2.04
C GLY A 177 -10.52 6.25 -1.04
N ASP A 178 -9.68 5.36 -0.52
CA ASP A 178 -10.11 4.35 0.46
C ASP A 178 -10.48 5.01 1.79
N PRO A 179 -11.65 4.74 2.36
CA PRO A 179 -12.08 5.33 3.64
C PRO A 179 -11.18 4.95 4.81
N ARG A 180 -10.41 3.86 4.68
CA ARG A 180 -9.42 3.40 5.67
C ARG A 180 -8.07 4.11 5.51
N CYS A 181 -7.84 4.85 4.42
CA CYS A 181 -6.58 5.59 4.23
C CYS A 181 -6.48 6.72 5.26
N LYS A 182 -5.48 6.64 6.13
CA LYS A 182 -5.24 7.62 7.21
C LYS A 182 -3.93 8.39 7.05
N VAL A 183 -3.04 7.90 6.19
CA VAL A 183 -1.72 8.50 6.02
C VAL A 183 -1.28 8.46 4.55
N LEU A 184 -0.62 9.53 4.12
CA LEU A 184 0.03 9.64 2.82
C LEU A 184 1.53 9.73 3.01
N ILE A 185 2.32 9.04 2.17
CA ILE A 185 3.71 9.39 1.96
C ILE A 185 3.75 10.23 0.69
N LEU A 186 4.12 11.50 0.83
CA LEU A 186 4.15 12.45 -0.27
C LEU A 186 5.58 12.76 -0.67
N MET A 187 5.88 12.68 -1.97
CA MET A 187 7.15 13.10 -2.54
C MET A 187 7.02 14.49 -3.17
N GLY A 188 7.95 15.39 -2.82
CA GLY A 188 8.02 16.74 -3.34
C GLY A 188 9.43 17.32 -3.30
N LYS A 189 9.63 18.49 -3.90
CA LYS A 189 10.91 19.21 -3.87
C LYS A 189 11.04 20.03 -2.59
N THR A 190 12.07 19.74 -1.81
CA THR A 190 12.45 20.51 -0.61
C THR A 190 13.64 21.45 -0.87
N ASN A 191 14.53 21.09 -1.80
CA ASN A 191 15.71 21.86 -2.12
C ASN A 191 15.92 21.97 -3.65
N PRO A 192 15.20 22.89 -4.34
CA PRO A 192 15.27 23.00 -5.79
C PRO A 192 16.64 23.42 -6.34
N ASP A 193 17.49 24.01 -5.51
CA ASP A 193 18.83 24.48 -5.89
C ASP A 193 19.91 23.41 -5.71
N ALA A 194 19.58 22.27 -5.11
CA ALA A 194 20.48 21.14 -4.97
C ALA A 194 20.74 20.41 -6.31
N GLY A 195 21.69 19.50 -6.28
CA GLY A 195 21.94 18.59 -7.41
C GLY A 195 20.65 17.85 -7.83
N ARG A 196 20.53 17.54 -9.11
CA ARG A 196 19.31 16.98 -9.74
C ARG A 196 18.65 15.86 -8.93
N HIS A 197 19.44 14.97 -8.31
CA HIS A 197 18.97 13.81 -7.56
C HIS A 197 18.88 14.04 -6.04
N GLU A 198 19.08 15.28 -5.57
CA GLU A 198 19.07 15.66 -4.15
C GLU A 198 17.97 16.69 -3.82
N GLN A 199 17.12 16.98 -4.81
CA GLN A 199 16.05 17.99 -4.68
C GLN A 199 14.81 17.48 -3.95
N GLN A 200 14.56 16.17 -4.01
CA GLN A 200 13.32 15.55 -3.55
C GLN A 200 13.44 15.03 -2.13
N SER A 201 12.34 15.11 -1.41
CA SER A 201 12.16 14.46 -0.11
C SER A 201 10.78 13.80 -0.04
N MET A 202 10.65 12.87 0.89
CA MET A 202 9.35 12.29 1.25
C MET A 202 8.95 12.81 2.64
N ILE A 203 7.65 13.11 2.78
CA ILE A 203 7.07 13.54 4.05
C ILE A 203 5.82 12.72 4.34
N VAL A 204 5.63 12.37 5.61
CA VAL A 204 4.43 11.70 6.09
C VAL A 204 3.36 12.75 6.37
N VAL A 205 2.19 12.60 5.76
CA VAL A 205 1.09 13.56 5.85
C VAL A 205 -0.18 12.82 6.31
N PRO A 206 -0.79 13.19 7.46
CA PRO A 206 -2.09 12.69 7.84
C PRO A 206 -3.13 12.98 6.73
N ARG A 207 -3.98 12.01 6.41
CA ARG A 207 -4.94 12.12 5.29
C ARG A 207 -5.97 13.25 5.49
N ASP A 208 -6.27 13.59 6.73
CA ASP A 208 -7.22 14.64 7.14
C ASP A 208 -6.58 16.01 7.33
N THR A 209 -5.31 16.18 6.93
CA THR A 209 -4.62 17.49 6.98
C THR A 209 -5.40 18.53 6.19
N ALA A 210 -5.64 19.67 6.81
CA ALA A 210 -6.35 20.80 6.18
C ALA A 210 -5.66 21.21 4.88
N GLY A 211 -6.45 21.42 3.82
CA GLY A 211 -5.95 21.76 2.47
C GLY A 211 -5.78 20.55 1.54
N ILE A 212 -5.92 19.32 2.01
CA ILE A 212 -5.96 18.14 1.14
C ILE A 212 -7.37 17.98 0.57
N THR A 213 -7.44 17.94 -0.76
CA THR A 213 -8.68 17.69 -1.49
C THR A 213 -8.49 16.55 -2.47
N VAL A 214 -9.27 15.49 -2.36
CA VAL A 214 -9.41 14.46 -3.40
C VAL A 214 -10.47 14.96 -4.39
N LYS A 215 -10.05 15.25 -5.61
CA LYS A 215 -10.93 15.84 -6.62
C LYS A 215 -11.83 14.82 -7.30
N ARG A 216 -11.30 13.64 -7.55
CA ARG A 216 -12.01 12.54 -8.24
C ARG A 216 -11.25 11.22 -8.10
N ALA A 217 -11.92 10.14 -8.38
CA ALA A 217 -11.31 8.86 -8.70
C ALA A 217 -10.90 8.78 -10.17
N LEU A 218 -9.97 7.91 -10.45
CA LEU A 218 -9.48 7.61 -11.80
C LEU A 218 -9.76 6.13 -12.10
N ASN A 219 -10.29 5.86 -13.29
CA ASN A 219 -10.61 4.51 -13.74
C ASN A 219 -9.43 3.88 -14.48
N VAL A 220 -9.25 2.57 -14.33
CA VAL A 220 -8.29 1.77 -15.09
C VAL A 220 -9.07 0.75 -15.90
N PHE A 221 -8.97 0.81 -17.23
CA PHE A 221 -9.71 -0.08 -18.15
C PHE A 221 -11.23 -0.18 -17.90
N GLY A 222 -11.84 0.91 -17.39
CA GLY A 222 -13.25 0.95 -17.01
C GLY A 222 -13.56 0.42 -15.61
N TYR A 223 -12.59 -0.11 -14.89
CA TYR A 223 -12.74 -0.50 -13.49
C TYR A 223 -12.59 0.71 -12.57
N ASP A 224 -13.46 0.82 -11.59
CA ASP A 224 -13.53 1.92 -10.62
C ASP A 224 -13.46 1.45 -9.15
N ASP A 225 -13.24 0.16 -8.93
CA ASP A 225 -13.12 -0.47 -7.62
C ASP A 225 -11.75 -0.24 -6.95
N ALA A 226 -10.75 0.19 -7.72
CA ALA A 226 -9.47 0.62 -7.15
C ALA A 226 -9.51 2.12 -6.84
N PRO A 227 -9.29 2.55 -5.58
CA PRO A 227 -9.46 3.93 -5.13
C PRO A 227 -8.27 4.83 -5.53
N HIS A 228 -8.03 4.98 -6.83
CA HIS A 228 -6.99 5.86 -7.36
C HIS A 228 -7.41 7.33 -7.26
N GLY A 229 -6.77 8.08 -6.37
CA GLY A 229 -7.09 9.48 -6.11
C GLY A 229 -6.39 10.48 -7.03
N HIS A 230 -7.09 11.59 -7.30
CA HIS A 230 -6.57 12.79 -7.97
C HIS A 230 -6.87 14.03 -7.12
#